data_d76ab5cec415f4f943aa5bf95daab4a7
#
_entry.id   d76ab5cec415f4f943aa5bf95daab4a7
#
_cell.length_a   1.000
_cell.length_b   1.000
_cell.length_c   1.000
_cell.angle_alpha   90.00
_cell.angle_beta   90.00
_cell.angle_gamma   90.00
#
_symmetry.space_group_name_H-M   'P 1'
#
loop_
_entity.id
_entity.type
_entity.pdbx_description
1 polymer ?
#
loop_
_entity_poly.entity_id
_entity_poly.type
_entity_poly.pdbx_seq_one_letter_code
_entity_poly.pdbx_strand_id
1 'polypeptide(L)'
;MNVTDPIADMLTRIRNAILVGHDGVSIPASNTKVAIAKILREEGFVANYETVHGSGPVGSIRLALHYREDGEPAISGLKRVSKPGLRVYVKKGEIPRYYGGLGVPILSTSKGLMTGKQAWREQVGGELLCYVW
;
A
#
# COMPACT_ATOMS: atom_id res chain seq x y z
N MET A 1 14.20 1.22 -22.76
CA MET A 1 14.08 2.10 -21.60
C MET A 1 13.36 1.35 -20.47
N ASN A 2 13.94 1.31 -19.30
CA ASN A 2 13.32 0.64 -18.16
C ASN A 2 12.31 1.56 -17.51
N VAL A 3 11.08 1.07 -17.43
CA VAL A 3 10.04 1.78 -16.69
C VAL A 3 10.02 1.22 -15.27
N THR A 4 10.23 2.10 -14.29
CA THR A 4 10.22 1.70 -12.89
C THR A 4 8.85 1.90 -12.29
N ASP A 5 8.47 1.00 -11.39
CA ASP A 5 7.23 1.12 -10.62
C ASP A 5 7.57 0.95 -9.13
N PRO A 6 7.86 2.06 -8.43
CA PRO A 6 8.25 2.00 -7.02
C PRO A 6 7.16 1.42 -6.12
N ILE A 7 5.89 1.62 -6.46
CA ILE A 7 4.79 1.06 -5.68
C ILE A 7 4.77 -0.46 -5.84
N ALA A 8 4.89 -0.97 -7.08
CA ALA A 8 4.95 -2.41 -7.31
C ALA A 8 6.15 -3.04 -6.59
N ASP A 9 7.29 -2.36 -6.59
CA ASP A 9 8.48 -2.82 -5.86
C ASP A 9 8.19 -2.92 -4.36
N MET A 10 7.54 -1.90 -3.79
CA MET A 10 7.15 -1.91 -2.38
C MET A 10 6.25 -3.11 -2.05
N LEU A 11 5.22 -3.34 -2.87
CA LEU A 11 4.29 -4.46 -2.66
C LEU A 11 5.01 -5.80 -2.79
N THR A 12 5.93 -5.93 -3.73
CA THR A 12 6.72 -7.14 -3.91
C THR A 12 7.62 -7.42 -2.71
N ARG A 13 8.28 -6.39 -2.17
CA ARG A 13 9.12 -6.53 -0.98
C ARG A 13 8.30 -7.00 0.23
N ILE A 14 7.11 -6.43 0.42
CA ILE A 14 6.21 -6.86 1.50
C ILE A 14 5.79 -8.31 1.28
N ARG A 15 5.38 -8.66 0.07
CA ARG A 15 4.94 -10.02 -0.27
C ARG A 15 6.05 -11.04 -0.02
N ASN A 16 7.27 -10.74 -0.44
CA ASN A 16 8.40 -11.65 -0.25
C ASN A 16 8.77 -11.79 1.23
N ALA A 17 8.72 -10.72 2.01
CA ALA A 17 8.99 -10.78 3.44
C ALA A 17 7.98 -11.66 4.17
N ILE A 18 6.69 -11.56 3.79
CA ILE A 18 5.63 -12.39 4.35
C ILE A 18 5.85 -13.87 4.01
N LEU A 19 6.25 -14.17 2.77
CA LEU A 19 6.48 -15.55 2.33
C LEU A 19 7.55 -16.26 3.15
N VAL A 20 8.58 -15.55 3.57
CA VAL A 20 9.65 -16.14 4.38
C VAL A 20 9.45 -15.91 5.89
N GLY A 21 8.35 -15.29 6.29
CA GLY A 21 8.02 -15.11 7.70
C GLY A 21 8.86 -14.08 8.43
N HIS A 22 9.39 -13.07 7.73
CA HIS A 22 10.16 -12.01 8.37
C HIS A 22 9.27 -11.14 9.26
N ASP A 23 9.85 -10.61 10.34
CA ASP A 23 9.15 -9.69 11.25
C ASP A 23 9.04 -8.29 10.65
N GLY A 24 9.92 -7.93 9.76
CA GLY A 24 9.94 -6.61 9.17
C GLY A 24 10.54 -6.59 7.79
N VAL A 25 10.37 -5.47 7.10
CA VAL A 25 10.93 -5.25 5.78
C VAL A 25 11.35 -3.80 5.64
N SER A 26 12.46 -3.56 4.96
CA SER A 26 12.98 -2.22 4.68
C SER A 26 12.73 -1.87 3.22
N ILE A 27 12.24 -0.66 2.99
CA ILE A 27 11.82 -0.20 1.67
C ILE A 27 12.42 1.19 1.44
N PRO A 28 12.98 1.48 0.25
CA PRO A 28 13.41 2.85 -0.06
C PRO A 28 12.25 3.83 0.11
N ALA A 29 12.49 4.96 0.78
CA ALA A 29 11.43 5.90 1.13
C ALA A 29 11.04 6.81 -0.04
N SER A 30 9.77 7.22 -0.04
CA SER A 30 9.24 8.32 -0.84
C SER A 30 7.97 8.79 -0.15
N ASN A 31 7.50 9.99 -0.48
CA ASN A 31 6.28 10.52 0.12
C ASN A 31 5.09 9.60 -0.13
N THR A 32 4.97 9.07 -1.34
CA THR A 32 3.89 8.15 -1.70
C THR A 32 3.96 6.86 -0.89
N LYS A 33 5.15 6.27 -0.76
CA LYS A 33 5.31 5.02 -0.01
C LYS A 33 5.07 5.21 1.48
N VAL A 34 5.47 6.35 2.04
CA VAL A 34 5.18 6.68 3.45
C VAL A 34 3.67 6.76 3.65
N ALA A 35 2.95 7.40 2.73
CA ALA A 35 1.49 7.50 2.81
C ALA A 35 0.83 6.11 2.73
N ILE A 36 1.33 5.22 1.88
CA ILE A 36 0.85 3.85 1.79
C ILE A 36 1.11 3.11 3.11
N ALA A 37 2.31 3.25 3.67
CA ALA A 37 2.66 2.62 4.95
C ALA A 37 1.73 3.06 6.08
N LYS A 38 1.41 4.34 6.11
CA LYS A 38 0.47 4.89 7.10
C LYS A 38 -0.91 4.24 6.97
N ILE A 39 -1.41 4.11 5.73
CA ILE A 39 -2.70 3.46 5.48
C ILE A 39 -2.66 1.99 5.92
N LEU A 40 -1.59 1.28 5.60
CA LEU A 40 -1.45 -0.13 5.99
C LEU A 40 -1.48 -0.29 7.50
N ARG A 41 -0.85 0.63 8.23
CA ARG A 41 -0.89 0.61 9.70
C ARG A 41 -2.30 0.91 10.23
N GLU A 42 -2.95 1.95 9.70
CA GLU A 42 -4.28 2.35 10.14
C GLU A 42 -5.31 1.27 9.89
N GLU A 43 -5.17 0.50 8.81
CA GLU A 43 -6.07 -0.61 8.48
C GLU A 43 -5.70 -1.91 9.19
N GLY A 44 -4.61 -1.92 9.96
CA GLY A 44 -4.20 -3.10 10.73
C GLY A 44 -3.42 -4.14 9.94
N PHE A 45 -3.02 -3.82 8.72
CA PHE A 45 -2.25 -4.75 7.89
C PHE A 45 -0.79 -4.88 8.33
N VAL A 46 -0.22 -3.82 8.87
CA VAL A 46 1.10 -3.85 9.47
C VAL A 46 0.99 -3.33 10.91
N ALA A 47 1.92 -3.75 11.76
CA ALA A 47 1.89 -3.36 13.17
C ALA A 47 2.35 -1.91 13.36
N ASN A 48 3.36 -1.50 12.62
CA ASN A 48 3.90 -0.15 12.70
C ASN A 48 4.82 0.12 11.52
N TYR A 49 5.20 1.38 11.37
CA TYR A 49 6.23 1.78 10.42
C TYR A 49 7.05 2.93 11.00
N GLU A 50 8.28 3.06 10.53
CA GLU A 50 9.12 4.19 10.87
C GLU A 50 9.95 4.60 9.66
N THR A 51 10.30 5.88 9.59
CA THR A 51 11.22 6.36 8.57
C THR A 51 12.61 6.44 9.17
N VAL A 52 13.59 5.90 8.46
CA VAL A 52 14.97 5.84 8.91
C VAL A 52 15.82 6.67 7.96
N HIS A 53 16.48 7.69 8.49
CA HIS A 53 17.41 8.50 7.72
C HIS A 53 18.79 7.87 7.84
N GLY A 54 19.11 7.01 6.88
CA GLY A 54 20.38 6.29 6.90
C GLY A 54 21.39 6.90 5.96
N SER A 55 22.27 6.06 5.45
CA SER A 55 23.37 6.46 4.57
C SER A 55 22.96 6.85 3.16
N GLY A 56 21.69 6.76 2.82
CA GLY A 56 21.19 7.13 1.50
C GLY A 56 20.52 8.50 1.48
N PRO A 57 20.39 9.14 0.29
CA PRO A 57 19.79 10.47 0.19
C PRO A 57 18.28 10.48 0.44
N VAL A 58 17.61 9.37 0.30
CA VAL A 58 16.14 9.28 0.44
C VAL A 58 15.70 8.57 1.71
N GLY A 59 16.63 7.91 2.41
CA GLY A 59 16.28 7.14 3.59
C GLY A 59 15.49 5.88 3.26
N SER A 60 14.93 5.26 4.28
CA SER A 60 14.13 4.04 4.11
C SER A 60 12.93 4.05 5.05
N ILE A 61 11.96 3.22 4.72
CA ILE A 61 10.81 2.93 5.57
C ILE A 61 11.01 1.52 6.11
N ARG A 62 10.91 1.37 7.42
CA ARG A 62 10.93 0.05 8.05
C ARG A 62 9.51 -0.29 8.46
N LEU A 63 8.95 -1.34 7.89
CA LEU A 63 7.62 -1.84 8.23
C LEU A 63 7.77 -2.99 9.22
N ALA A 64 7.03 -2.93 10.32
CA ALA A 64 6.89 -4.05 11.24
C ALA A 64 5.66 -4.85 10.79
N LEU A 65 5.87 -6.06 10.27
CA LEU A 65 4.79 -6.89 9.77
C LEU A 65 3.96 -7.45 10.92
N HIS A 66 2.68 -7.63 10.66
CA HIS A 66 1.75 -8.12 11.67
C HIS A 66 1.32 -9.55 11.34
N TYR A 67 1.47 -10.44 12.32
CA TYR A 67 1.02 -11.83 12.24
C TYR A 67 -0.01 -12.06 13.34
N ARG A 68 -1.06 -12.83 13.03
CA ARG A 68 -2.09 -13.17 14.03
C ARG A 68 -1.55 -14.21 14.99
N GLU A 69 -2.31 -14.50 16.05
CA GLU A 69 -1.92 -15.47 17.05
C GLU A 69 -1.70 -16.87 16.49
N ASP A 70 -2.42 -17.22 15.40
CA ASP A 70 -2.26 -18.51 14.71
C ASP A 70 -1.04 -18.54 13.79
N GLY A 71 -0.29 -17.44 13.69
CA GLY A 71 0.88 -17.34 12.83
C GLY A 71 0.58 -16.86 11.41
N GLU A 72 -0.69 -16.69 11.05
CA GLU A 72 -1.06 -16.22 9.73
C GLU A 72 -0.81 -14.71 9.58
N PRO A 73 -0.28 -14.26 8.43
CA PRO A 73 -0.06 -12.84 8.24
C PRO A 73 -1.37 -12.06 8.13
N ALA A 74 -1.37 -10.84 8.65
CA ALA A 74 -2.52 -9.95 8.53
C ALA A 74 -2.80 -9.57 7.06
N ILE A 75 -1.76 -9.50 6.24
CA ILE A 75 -1.90 -9.29 4.82
C ILE A 75 -2.01 -10.65 4.13
N SER A 76 -3.14 -10.92 3.49
CA SER A 76 -3.33 -12.14 2.69
C SER A 76 -2.89 -11.94 1.25
N GLY A 77 -2.99 -10.72 0.75
CA GLY A 77 -2.56 -10.43 -0.62
C GLY A 77 -2.44 -8.95 -0.90
N LEU A 78 -1.70 -8.64 -1.95
CA LEU A 78 -1.49 -7.29 -2.44
C LEU A 78 -1.54 -7.34 -3.96
N LYS A 79 -2.25 -6.39 -4.58
CA LYS A 79 -2.36 -6.33 -6.03
C LYS A 79 -2.16 -4.91 -6.53
N ARG A 80 -1.15 -4.72 -7.37
CA ARG A 80 -0.95 -3.47 -8.10
C ARG A 80 -2.01 -3.34 -9.18
N VAL A 81 -2.68 -2.20 -9.26
CA VAL A 81 -3.72 -1.95 -10.26
C VAL A 81 -3.22 -0.96 -11.31
N SER A 82 -3.03 0.30 -10.94
CA SER A 82 -2.51 1.32 -11.85
C SER A 82 -1.02 1.12 -12.03
N LYS A 83 -0.55 1.15 -13.29
CA LYS A 83 0.85 0.93 -13.63
C LYS A 83 1.36 2.09 -14.48
N PRO A 84 2.67 2.34 -14.54
CA PRO A 84 3.19 3.43 -15.35
C PRO A 84 2.75 3.42 -16.81
N GLY A 85 2.61 2.24 -17.42
CA GLY A 85 2.16 2.10 -18.81
C GLY A 85 0.65 1.95 -18.97
N LEU A 86 -0.09 1.86 -17.86
CA LEU A 86 -1.54 1.67 -17.90
C LEU A 86 -2.15 2.22 -16.61
N ARG A 87 -2.42 3.52 -16.60
CA ARG A 87 -3.02 4.19 -15.44
C ARG A 87 -4.50 3.87 -15.34
N VAL A 88 -4.98 3.63 -14.12
CA VAL A 88 -6.39 3.30 -13.85
C VAL A 88 -6.97 4.38 -12.94
N TYR A 89 -7.99 5.07 -13.42
CA TYR A 89 -8.67 6.12 -12.67
C TYR A 89 -10.11 5.70 -12.42
N VAL A 90 -10.63 6.09 -11.25
CA VAL A 90 -12.02 5.85 -10.90
C VAL A 90 -12.67 7.17 -10.48
N LYS A 91 -13.93 7.35 -10.87
CA LYS A 91 -14.71 8.52 -10.48
C LYS A 91 -15.31 8.32 -9.10
N LYS A 92 -15.68 9.43 -8.44
CA LYS A 92 -16.43 9.33 -7.20
C LYS A 92 -17.71 8.55 -7.46
N GLY A 93 -18.08 7.70 -6.52
CA GLY A 93 -19.25 6.83 -6.68
C GLY A 93 -19.02 5.57 -7.50
N GLU A 94 -17.86 5.46 -8.16
CA GLU A 94 -17.51 4.30 -8.99
C GLU A 94 -16.33 3.52 -8.41
N ILE A 95 -15.99 3.75 -7.14
CA ILE A 95 -14.87 3.07 -6.51
C ILE A 95 -15.24 1.59 -6.34
N PRO A 96 -14.49 0.67 -6.96
CA PRO A 96 -14.85 -0.74 -6.92
C PRO A 96 -14.64 -1.33 -5.54
N ARG A 97 -15.51 -2.28 -5.19
CA ARG A 97 -15.29 -3.12 -4.03
C ARG A 97 -14.63 -4.40 -4.53
N TYR A 98 -13.50 -4.72 -3.92
CA TYR A 98 -12.76 -5.91 -4.30
C TYR A 98 -13.11 -7.04 -3.32
N TYR A 99 -13.28 -8.25 -3.84
CA TYR A 99 -13.66 -9.43 -3.04
C TYR A 99 -14.88 -9.17 -2.14
N GLY A 100 -15.94 -8.62 -2.72
CA GLY A 100 -17.17 -8.38 -1.98
C GLY A 100 -17.03 -7.40 -0.83
N GLY A 101 -16.05 -6.49 -0.89
CA GLY A 101 -15.82 -5.51 0.15
C GLY A 101 -14.77 -5.91 1.18
N LEU A 102 -14.11 -7.04 1.01
CA LEU A 102 -13.07 -7.52 1.93
C LEU A 102 -11.71 -6.87 1.67
N GLY A 103 -11.44 -6.48 0.44
CA GLY A 103 -10.19 -5.80 0.09
C GLY A 103 -10.27 -4.31 0.30
N VAL A 104 -9.12 -3.70 0.55
CA VAL A 104 -9.01 -2.25 0.75
C VAL A 104 -8.34 -1.65 -0.48
N PRO A 105 -9.09 -0.87 -1.30
CA PRO A 105 -8.47 -0.12 -2.39
C PRO A 105 -7.75 1.11 -1.82
N ILE A 106 -6.58 1.40 -2.36
CA ILE A 106 -5.80 2.59 -2.01
C ILE A 106 -5.76 3.48 -3.25
N LEU A 107 -6.20 4.73 -3.08
CA LEU A 107 -6.32 5.69 -4.16
C LEU A 107 -5.41 6.89 -3.92
N SER A 108 -4.91 7.46 -5.02
CA SER A 108 -4.27 8.76 -5.02
C SER A 108 -5.28 9.77 -5.52
N THR A 109 -5.68 10.70 -4.65
CA THR A 109 -6.71 11.69 -4.95
C THR A 109 -6.13 13.10 -4.87
N SER A 110 -6.94 14.09 -5.26
CA SER A 110 -6.56 15.50 -5.11
C SER A 110 -6.36 15.90 -3.65
N LYS A 111 -6.90 15.12 -2.72
CA LYS A 111 -6.75 15.35 -1.27
C LYS A 111 -5.73 14.44 -0.62
N GLY A 112 -4.90 13.76 -1.41
CA GLY A 112 -3.87 12.85 -0.94
C GLY A 112 -4.23 11.39 -1.12
N LEU A 113 -3.37 10.51 -0.62
CA LEU A 113 -3.64 9.08 -0.66
C LEU A 113 -4.64 8.72 0.43
N MET A 114 -5.58 7.85 0.09
CA MET A 114 -6.61 7.41 1.02
C MET A 114 -7.19 6.07 0.59
N THR A 115 -7.92 5.44 1.50
CA THR A 115 -8.66 4.23 1.17
C THR A 115 -9.90 4.55 0.36
N GLY A 116 -10.46 3.55 -0.31
CA GLY A 116 -11.71 3.72 -1.05
C GLY A 116 -12.84 4.20 -0.17
N LYS A 117 -12.92 3.72 1.07
CA LYS A 117 -13.93 4.15 2.03
C LYS A 117 -13.81 5.63 2.36
N GLN A 118 -12.59 6.11 2.56
CA GLN A 118 -12.33 7.53 2.81
C GLN A 118 -12.68 8.37 1.58
N ALA A 119 -12.33 7.89 0.38
CA ALA A 119 -12.65 8.59 -0.86
C ALA A 119 -14.18 8.72 -1.07
N TRP A 120 -14.93 7.69 -0.70
CA TRP A 120 -16.39 7.76 -0.68
C TRP A 120 -16.89 8.86 0.24
N ARG A 121 -16.35 8.95 1.45
CA ARG A 121 -16.76 9.99 2.43
C ARG A 121 -16.41 11.38 1.92
N GLU A 122 -15.23 11.52 1.30
CA GLU A 122 -14.75 12.80 0.81
C GLU A 122 -15.35 13.19 -0.55
N GLN A 123 -16.11 12.29 -1.16
CA GLN A 123 -16.75 12.51 -2.46
C GLN A 123 -15.71 12.83 -3.55
N VAL A 124 -14.61 12.08 -3.58
CA VAL A 124 -13.54 12.24 -4.56
C VAL A 124 -13.25 10.92 -5.25
N GLY A 125 -12.84 11.01 -6.50
CA GLY A 125 -12.24 9.89 -7.22
C GLY A 125 -10.73 10.09 -7.30
N GLY A 126 -10.05 9.21 -8.01
CA GLY A 126 -8.61 9.33 -8.20
C GLY A 126 -8.01 8.13 -8.90
N GLU A 127 -6.69 8.05 -8.83
CA GLU A 127 -5.96 6.93 -9.39
C GLU A 127 -6.01 5.74 -8.42
N LEU A 128 -6.50 4.61 -8.92
CA LEU A 128 -6.57 3.39 -8.11
C LEU A 128 -5.19 2.71 -8.16
N LEU A 129 -4.44 2.84 -7.07
CA LEU A 129 -3.06 2.37 -7.01
C LEU A 129 -2.95 0.86 -6.82
N CYS A 130 -3.67 0.34 -5.84
CA CYS A 130 -3.55 -1.08 -5.48
C CYS A 130 -4.70 -1.52 -4.60
N TYR A 131 -4.79 -2.83 -4.40
CA TYR A 131 -5.65 -3.45 -3.40
C TYR A 131 -4.82 -4.21 -2.39
N VAL A 132 -5.27 -4.20 -1.13
CA VAL A 132 -4.68 -5.00 -0.05
C VAL A 132 -5.80 -5.72 0.69
N TRP A 133 -5.60 -6.98 0.97
CA TRP A 133 -6.57 -7.76 1.73
C TRP A 133 -5.92 -8.75 2.67
#